data_03a34aabe7fdcb95962a5bb38faa09a5
#
_entry.id   03a34aabe7fdcb95962a5bb38faa09a5
#
_cell.length_a   1.000
_cell.length_b   1.000
_cell.length_c   1.000
_cell.angle_alpha   90.00
_cell.angle_beta   90.00
_cell.angle_gamma   90.00
#
_symmetry.space_group_name_H-M   'P 1'
#
loop_
_entity.id
_entity.type
_entity.pdbx_description
1 polymer ?
#
loop_
_entity_poly.entity_id
_entity_poly.type
_entity_poly.pdbx_seq_one_letter_code
_entity_poly.pdbx_strand_id
1 'polypeptide(L)'
;YAVNRELGTVTMASDLNLTGYSGPYTVHHTVADLARLVETNINGALVLNRAVSHAYPADESRVSGVLFIGTLQARYTNLFAQATWTSVWSDDLIGSAPLAQYNDTAFPVTVSNLGAYQDRMLIKFTSSTAFQVFGENLGLIATGVISEDCAPVNPLTGQPYFTLDYRGWGAGWATGNCLRFNVIGANYPV
;
A
#
# COMPACT_ATOMS: atom_id res chain seq x y z
N TYR A 1 11.05 -30.87 -2.12
CA TYR A 1 10.43 -31.31 -0.86
C TYR A 1 9.25 -30.41 -0.49
N ALA A 2 8.29 -30.95 0.25
CA ALA A 2 7.19 -30.22 0.85
C ALA A 2 7.26 -30.33 2.37
N VAL A 3 6.95 -29.22 3.07
CA VAL A 3 6.91 -29.18 4.53
C VAL A 3 5.49 -28.94 4.99
N ASN A 4 4.98 -29.87 5.78
CA ASN A 4 3.73 -29.65 6.52
C ASN A 4 4.07 -29.21 7.95
N ARG A 5 3.88 -27.93 8.22
CA ARG A 5 4.23 -27.32 9.51
C ARG A 5 3.30 -27.74 10.66
N GLU A 6 2.05 -28.04 10.35
CA GLU A 6 1.06 -28.47 11.36
C GLU A 6 1.36 -29.86 11.87
N LEU A 7 1.81 -30.75 10.99
CA LEU A 7 2.14 -32.12 11.31
C LEU A 7 3.62 -32.34 11.65
N GLY A 8 4.47 -31.32 11.48
CA GLY A 8 5.90 -31.45 11.67
C GLY A 8 6.57 -32.44 10.69
N THR A 9 6.00 -32.60 9.49
CA THR A 9 6.49 -33.59 8.52
C THR A 9 7.15 -32.92 7.32
N VAL A 10 8.20 -33.57 6.81
CA VAL A 10 8.87 -33.22 5.56
C VAL A 10 8.66 -34.36 4.57
N THR A 11 8.01 -34.05 3.45
CA THR A 11 7.85 -35.01 2.34
C THR A 11 8.92 -34.74 1.30
N MET A 12 9.76 -35.70 1.04
CA MET A 12 10.80 -35.59 0.02
C MET A 12 10.21 -35.75 -1.39
N ALA A 13 10.95 -35.27 -2.39
CA ALA A 13 10.58 -35.51 -3.78
C ALA A 13 10.60 -37.01 -4.11
N SER A 14 9.67 -37.44 -4.94
CA SER A 14 9.49 -38.88 -5.29
C SER A 14 10.69 -39.48 -6.03
N ASP A 15 11.51 -38.66 -6.64
CA ASP A 15 12.73 -39.03 -7.36
C ASP A 15 14.01 -39.04 -6.52
N LEU A 16 13.89 -38.70 -5.24
CA LEU A 16 15.01 -38.72 -4.32
C LEU A 16 15.41 -40.16 -3.99
N ASN A 17 16.54 -40.58 -4.48
CA ASN A 17 17.08 -41.93 -4.22
C ASN A 17 18.00 -41.87 -2.98
N LEU A 18 17.57 -42.48 -1.90
CA LEU A 18 18.31 -42.61 -0.65
C LEU A 18 19.00 -43.97 -0.49
N THR A 19 19.02 -44.78 -1.55
CA THR A 19 19.71 -46.09 -1.56
C THR A 19 21.20 -45.89 -1.30
N GLY A 20 21.72 -46.56 -0.29
CA GLY A 20 23.11 -46.43 0.14
C GLY A 20 23.38 -45.38 1.23
N TYR A 21 22.37 -44.66 1.64
CA TYR A 21 22.47 -43.78 2.78
C TYR A 21 21.74 -44.40 3.99
N SER A 22 22.37 -44.38 5.15
CA SER A 22 21.76 -44.82 6.42
C SER A 22 21.50 -43.62 7.34
N GLY A 23 20.31 -43.60 7.96
CA GLY A 23 19.96 -42.53 8.93
C GLY A 23 20.77 -42.60 10.22
N PRO A 24 20.61 -41.59 11.09
CA PRO A 24 19.55 -40.59 11.07
C PRO A 24 19.79 -39.48 10.04
N TYR A 25 18.71 -39.01 9.40
CA TYR A 25 18.78 -37.87 8.48
C TYR A 25 18.51 -36.58 9.24
N THR A 26 19.28 -35.55 8.95
CA THR A 26 19.10 -34.22 9.55
C THR A 26 18.54 -33.27 8.47
N VAL A 27 17.48 -32.58 8.80
CA VAL A 27 16.91 -31.54 7.96
C VAL A 27 17.32 -30.17 8.52
N HIS A 28 18.04 -29.41 7.73
CA HIS A 28 18.33 -28.03 8.03
C HIS A 28 17.31 -27.14 7.29
N HIS A 29 16.68 -26.25 8.01
CA HIS A 29 15.76 -25.28 7.42
C HIS A 29 15.99 -23.91 8.04
N THR A 30 15.68 -22.86 7.28
CA THR A 30 15.72 -21.49 7.76
C THR A 30 14.31 -21.04 8.08
N VAL A 31 14.11 -20.48 9.24
CA VAL A 31 12.88 -19.83 9.66
C VAL A 31 13.11 -18.33 9.61
N ALA A 32 12.16 -17.59 9.07
CA ALA A 32 12.22 -16.14 9.03
C ALA A 32 10.87 -15.53 9.42
N ASP A 33 10.92 -14.50 10.23
CA ASP A 33 9.80 -13.65 10.54
C ASP A 33 10.01 -12.27 9.90
N LEU A 34 8.93 -11.70 9.38
CA LEU A 34 8.88 -10.32 8.95
C LEU A 34 8.10 -9.53 9.98
N ALA A 35 8.70 -8.52 10.55
CA ALA A 35 8.05 -7.64 11.52
C ALA A 35 8.53 -6.21 11.33
N ARG A 36 7.69 -5.25 11.73
CA ARG A 36 8.08 -3.85 11.75
C ARG A 36 8.84 -3.55 13.04
N LEU A 37 9.96 -2.86 12.90
CA LEU A 37 10.67 -2.29 14.03
C LEU A 37 9.89 -1.07 14.54
N VAL A 38 9.50 -1.11 15.81
CA VAL A 38 8.78 -0.01 16.49
C VAL A 38 9.75 0.89 17.22
N GLU A 39 10.74 0.29 17.89
CA GLU A 39 11.69 1.00 18.73
C GLU A 39 13.02 0.24 18.81
N THR A 40 14.10 0.98 18.95
CA THR A 40 15.41 0.46 19.33
C THR A 40 15.86 1.11 20.61
N ASN A 41 16.39 0.35 21.54
CA ASN A 41 16.97 0.93 22.74
C ASN A 41 18.51 0.92 22.71
N ILE A 42 19.12 1.68 23.61
CA ILE A 42 20.59 1.81 23.70
C ILE A 42 21.31 0.48 23.99
N ASN A 43 20.61 -0.50 24.54
CA ASN A 43 21.14 -1.83 24.84
C ASN A 43 21.05 -2.79 23.64
N GLY A 44 20.62 -2.29 22.47
CA GLY A 44 20.50 -3.09 21.24
C GLY A 44 19.24 -3.95 21.16
N ALA A 45 18.28 -3.78 22.07
CA ALA A 45 17.01 -4.47 21.96
C ALA A 45 16.15 -3.86 20.85
N LEU A 46 15.50 -4.74 20.09
CA LEU A 46 14.59 -4.38 19.03
C LEU A 46 13.16 -4.65 19.49
N VAL A 47 12.34 -3.62 19.55
CA VAL A 47 10.92 -3.76 19.85
C VAL A 47 10.16 -3.90 18.52
N LEU A 48 9.48 -5.03 18.36
CA LEU A 48 8.75 -5.35 17.15
C LEU A 48 7.24 -5.14 17.35
N ASN A 49 6.52 -4.82 16.28
CA ASN A 49 5.06 -4.61 16.32
C ASN A 49 4.25 -5.89 16.58
N ARG A 50 4.92 -7.06 16.56
CA ARG A 50 4.32 -8.36 16.86
C ARG A 50 5.37 -9.31 17.40
N ALA A 51 4.92 -10.32 18.12
CA ALA A 51 5.79 -11.41 18.55
C ALA A 51 6.36 -12.17 17.35
N VAL A 52 7.59 -12.61 17.46
CA VAL A 52 8.20 -13.53 16.50
C VAL A 52 7.67 -14.95 16.72
N SER A 53 7.64 -15.74 15.64
CA SER A 53 7.07 -17.09 15.66
C SER A 53 7.96 -18.14 16.34
N HIS A 54 9.27 -17.84 16.47
CA HIS A 54 10.29 -18.76 16.97
C HIS A 54 11.28 -18.02 17.88
N ALA A 55 12.01 -18.78 18.69
CA ALA A 55 13.20 -18.28 19.35
C ALA A 55 14.34 -18.11 18.33
N TYR A 56 15.00 -16.97 18.35
CA TYR A 56 16.11 -16.62 17.46
C TYR A 56 17.39 -16.50 18.30
N PRO A 57 18.24 -17.52 18.37
CA PRO A 57 19.50 -17.46 19.10
C PRO A 57 20.43 -16.39 18.51
N ALA A 58 21.12 -15.64 19.36
CA ALA A 58 21.89 -14.47 18.96
C ALA A 58 23.09 -14.79 18.05
N ASP A 59 23.66 -15.96 18.19
CA ASP A 59 24.83 -16.42 17.44
C ASP A 59 24.47 -17.10 16.11
N GLU A 60 23.23 -17.54 15.97
CA GLU A 60 22.72 -18.22 14.75
C GLU A 60 21.77 -17.37 13.92
N SER A 61 21.24 -16.29 14.50
CA SER A 61 20.21 -15.47 13.87
C SER A 61 20.80 -14.23 13.22
N ARG A 62 20.11 -13.76 12.17
CA ARG A 62 20.46 -12.52 11.49
C ARG A 62 19.24 -11.62 11.40
N VAL A 63 19.47 -10.33 11.64
CA VAL A 63 18.48 -9.28 11.42
C VAL A 63 18.97 -8.41 10.27
N SER A 64 18.10 -8.14 9.31
CA SER A 64 18.40 -7.22 8.22
C SER A 64 17.19 -6.36 7.90
N GLY A 65 17.42 -5.13 7.47
CA GLY A 65 16.40 -4.34 6.83
C GLY A 65 15.94 -5.03 5.54
N VAL A 66 14.64 -5.08 5.33
CA VAL A 66 14.08 -5.65 4.10
C VAL A 66 13.47 -4.51 3.28
N LEU A 67 13.98 -4.32 2.08
CA LEU A 67 13.35 -3.50 1.06
C LEU A 67 12.61 -4.44 0.10
N PHE A 68 11.30 -4.33 0.05
CA PHE A 68 10.53 -5.07 -0.94
C PHE A 68 10.77 -4.44 -2.32
N ILE A 69 11.63 -5.08 -3.10
CA ILE A 69 11.86 -4.72 -4.50
C ILE A 69 11.09 -5.76 -5.33
N GLY A 70 10.09 -5.32 -6.08
CA GLY A 70 9.36 -6.24 -6.96
C GLY A 70 7.90 -5.86 -7.18
N THR A 71 7.03 -6.84 -7.28
CA THR A 71 5.63 -6.70 -7.71
C THR A 71 4.71 -5.95 -6.76
N LEU A 72 5.12 -5.72 -5.51
CA LEU A 72 4.36 -4.93 -4.55
C LEU A 72 4.63 -3.44 -4.78
N GLN A 73 3.91 -2.87 -5.72
CA GLN A 73 3.96 -1.44 -5.99
C GLN A 73 2.69 -0.77 -5.49
N ALA A 74 2.86 0.43 -4.94
CA ALA A 74 1.75 1.30 -4.65
C ALA A 74 1.01 1.61 -5.96
N ARG A 75 -0.29 1.65 -5.89
CA ARG A 75 -1.16 1.90 -7.04
C ARG A 75 -2.44 2.57 -6.60
N TYR A 76 -3.11 3.19 -7.55
CA TYR A 76 -4.50 3.59 -7.35
C TYR A 76 -5.45 2.51 -7.87
N THR A 77 -6.66 2.52 -7.36
CA THR A 77 -7.76 1.66 -7.81
C THR A 77 -9.08 2.41 -7.68
N ASN A 78 -10.11 1.95 -8.37
CA ASN A 78 -11.49 2.38 -8.15
C ASN A 78 -11.72 3.88 -8.39
N LEU A 79 -11.16 4.41 -9.49
CA LEU A 79 -11.36 5.82 -9.82
C LEU A 79 -12.74 6.04 -10.45
N PHE A 80 -13.53 6.92 -9.87
CA PHE A 80 -14.83 7.33 -10.39
C PHE A 80 -15.17 8.76 -9.98
N ALA A 81 -15.99 9.43 -10.81
CA ALA A 81 -16.56 10.72 -10.48
C ALA A 81 -17.98 10.57 -9.91
N GLN A 82 -18.33 11.40 -8.92
CA GLN A 82 -19.63 11.44 -8.26
C GLN A 82 -20.19 12.87 -8.27
N ALA A 83 -21.46 13.04 -8.60
CA ALA A 83 -22.07 14.35 -8.76
C ALA A 83 -22.15 15.14 -7.44
N THR A 84 -22.35 14.46 -6.31
CA THR A 84 -22.45 15.09 -4.99
C THR A 84 -21.83 14.20 -3.93
N TRP A 85 -20.97 14.75 -3.10
CA TRP A 85 -20.43 14.05 -1.93
C TRP A 85 -21.54 13.78 -0.92
N THR A 86 -21.76 12.50 -0.61
CA THR A 86 -22.81 12.03 0.30
C THR A 86 -22.33 11.87 1.76
N SER A 87 -21.07 12.21 2.05
CA SER A 87 -20.43 11.98 3.33
C SER A 87 -20.29 10.50 3.71
N VAL A 88 -20.39 9.61 2.73
CA VAL A 88 -20.22 8.17 2.89
C VAL A 88 -19.00 7.71 2.10
N TRP A 89 -18.03 7.12 2.79
CA TRP A 89 -16.90 6.46 2.18
C TRP A 89 -17.31 5.09 1.67
N SER A 90 -17.30 4.92 0.35
CA SER A 90 -17.65 3.68 -0.34
C SER A 90 -16.70 3.48 -1.51
N ASP A 91 -16.49 2.23 -1.90
CA ASP A 91 -15.76 1.87 -3.10
C ASP A 91 -16.65 1.87 -4.34
N ASP A 92 -17.95 2.06 -4.14
CA ASP A 92 -18.95 2.17 -5.19
C ASP A 92 -19.50 3.59 -5.31
N LEU A 93 -19.94 3.93 -6.52
CA LEU A 93 -20.63 5.19 -6.79
C LEU A 93 -21.97 5.23 -6.02
N ILE A 94 -22.11 6.24 -5.17
CA ILE A 94 -23.38 6.53 -4.49
C ILE A 94 -24.04 7.73 -5.18
N GLY A 95 -25.23 7.54 -5.68
CA GLY A 95 -25.97 8.56 -6.44
C GLY A 95 -25.60 8.54 -7.93
N SER A 96 -25.44 9.70 -8.55
CA SER A 96 -25.18 9.85 -9.98
C SER A 96 -23.74 10.30 -10.26
N ALA A 97 -23.24 9.95 -11.43
CA ALA A 97 -22.01 10.53 -11.97
C ALA A 97 -22.27 11.94 -12.53
N PRO A 98 -21.30 12.88 -12.42
CA PRO A 98 -21.38 14.16 -13.12
C PRO A 98 -21.08 14.00 -14.62
N LEU A 99 -21.27 15.06 -15.40
CA LEU A 99 -20.81 15.09 -16.78
C LEU A 99 -19.28 15.14 -16.90
N ALA A 100 -18.64 15.81 -15.95
CA ALA A 100 -17.19 15.90 -15.88
C ALA A 100 -16.55 14.57 -15.45
N GLN A 101 -15.44 14.23 -16.09
CA GLN A 101 -14.68 13.04 -15.83
C GLN A 101 -13.17 13.38 -15.76
N TYR A 102 -12.43 12.57 -15.07
CA TYR A 102 -10.97 12.57 -15.15
C TYR A 102 -10.52 11.46 -16.11
N ASN A 103 -9.66 11.79 -17.07
CA ASN A 103 -9.16 10.83 -18.07
C ASN A 103 -7.93 10.11 -17.54
N ASP A 104 -8.13 9.08 -16.72
CA ASP A 104 -7.06 8.27 -16.17
C ASP A 104 -6.45 7.27 -17.16
N THR A 105 -7.07 7.08 -18.31
CA THR A 105 -6.50 6.26 -19.39
C THR A 105 -5.30 6.96 -20.04
N ALA A 106 -5.45 8.27 -20.35
CA ALA A 106 -4.37 9.04 -20.94
C ALA A 106 -3.42 9.66 -19.89
N PHE A 107 -3.92 9.94 -18.71
CA PHE A 107 -3.22 10.58 -17.59
C PHE A 107 -3.45 9.81 -16.29
N PRO A 108 -2.87 8.61 -16.13
CA PRO A 108 -3.11 7.78 -14.96
C PRO A 108 -2.67 8.47 -13.67
N VAL A 109 -3.37 8.18 -12.59
CA VAL A 109 -2.92 8.63 -11.25
C VAL A 109 -1.60 7.96 -10.94
N THR A 110 -0.58 8.75 -10.64
CA THR A 110 0.74 8.22 -10.29
C THR A 110 0.85 8.07 -8.77
N VAL A 111 1.28 6.89 -8.34
CA VAL A 111 1.47 6.57 -6.93
C VAL A 111 2.84 5.93 -6.74
N SER A 112 3.67 6.50 -5.87
CA SER A 112 5.00 5.97 -5.57
C SER A 112 5.01 5.21 -4.25
N ASN A 113 5.85 4.19 -4.13
CA ASN A 113 6.00 3.42 -2.90
C ASN A 113 6.47 4.27 -1.71
N LEU A 114 7.17 5.38 -1.97
CA LEU A 114 7.75 6.23 -0.93
C LEU A 114 6.74 7.22 -0.33
N GLY A 115 5.76 7.65 -1.13
CA GLY A 115 4.78 8.64 -0.70
C GLY A 115 3.41 8.06 -0.34
N ALA A 116 3.10 6.88 -0.89
CA ALA A 116 1.78 6.27 -0.77
C ALA A 116 1.39 5.98 0.68
N TYR A 117 0.16 6.32 1.00
CA TYR A 117 -0.52 5.91 2.23
C TYR A 117 -1.82 5.21 1.83
N GLN A 118 -2.08 4.04 2.40
CA GLN A 118 -3.30 3.29 2.07
C GLN A 118 -4.52 4.00 2.65
N ASP A 119 -5.29 4.63 1.76
CA ASP A 119 -6.47 5.39 2.15
C ASP A 119 -7.42 5.56 0.97
N ARG A 120 -8.68 5.88 1.25
CA ARG A 120 -9.64 6.35 0.26
C ARG A 120 -9.50 7.84 0.07
N MET A 121 -9.33 8.27 -1.17
CA MET A 121 -9.15 9.67 -1.53
C MET A 121 -10.43 10.28 -2.08
N LEU A 122 -10.65 11.52 -1.70
CA LEU A 122 -11.75 12.36 -2.16
C LEU A 122 -11.21 13.70 -2.61
N ILE A 123 -11.45 14.06 -3.88
CA ILE A 123 -11.25 15.40 -4.38
C ILE A 123 -12.62 16.04 -4.54
N LYS A 124 -12.94 17.01 -3.69
CA LYS A 124 -14.24 17.69 -3.66
C LYS A 124 -14.13 19.07 -4.26
N PHE A 125 -14.88 19.32 -5.30
CA PHE A 125 -14.91 20.61 -5.99
C PHE A 125 -15.64 21.67 -5.18
N THR A 126 -14.98 22.80 -4.98
CA THR A 126 -15.52 24.01 -4.34
C THR A 126 -15.97 25.04 -5.35
N SER A 127 -15.53 24.93 -6.60
CA SER A 127 -15.96 25.69 -7.76
C SER A 127 -15.81 24.83 -9.04
N SER A 128 -15.99 25.42 -10.21
CA SER A 128 -15.72 24.71 -11.47
C SER A 128 -14.22 24.42 -11.72
N THR A 129 -13.33 25.05 -10.99
CA THR A 129 -11.89 24.93 -11.20
C THR A 129 -11.08 24.64 -9.94
N ALA A 130 -11.63 24.88 -8.76
CA ALA A 130 -10.93 24.69 -7.48
C ALA A 130 -11.52 23.53 -6.70
N PHE A 131 -10.67 22.84 -5.95
CA PHE A 131 -11.05 21.68 -5.16
C PHE A 131 -10.25 21.55 -3.86
N GLN A 132 -10.77 20.73 -2.97
CA GLN A 132 -10.11 20.26 -1.75
C GLN A 132 -9.86 18.76 -1.86
N VAL A 133 -8.75 18.31 -1.27
CA VAL A 133 -8.32 16.91 -1.27
C VAL A 133 -8.38 16.37 0.14
N PHE A 134 -9.08 15.26 0.30
CA PHE A 134 -9.24 14.58 1.59
C PHE A 134 -8.82 13.11 1.46
N GLY A 135 -8.22 12.58 2.51
CA GLY A 135 -8.20 11.15 2.78
C GLY A 135 -9.22 10.80 3.85
N GLU A 136 -9.78 9.60 3.79
CA GLU A 136 -10.74 9.10 4.79
C GLU A 136 -10.16 9.17 6.22
N ASN A 137 -8.91 8.70 6.37
CA ASN A 137 -8.20 8.69 7.65
C ASN A 137 -7.29 9.91 7.82
N LEU A 138 -6.83 10.51 6.72
CA LEU A 138 -5.91 11.65 6.75
C LEU A 138 -6.63 13.00 6.94
N GLY A 139 -7.93 13.09 6.67
CA GLY A 139 -8.65 14.37 6.66
C GLY A 139 -8.25 15.25 5.46
N LEU A 140 -8.32 16.57 5.62
CA LEU A 140 -7.93 17.53 4.57
C LEU A 140 -6.39 17.54 4.43
N ILE A 141 -5.90 17.16 3.25
CA ILE A 141 -4.46 17.06 2.95
C ILE A 141 -3.94 18.12 1.98
N ALA A 142 -4.81 18.68 1.14
CA ALA A 142 -4.43 19.75 0.21
C ALA A 142 -5.65 20.50 -0.34
N THR A 143 -5.35 21.60 -1.03
CA THR A 143 -6.28 22.29 -1.96
C THR A 143 -5.58 22.41 -3.30
N GLY A 144 -6.36 22.48 -4.38
CA GLY A 144 -5.80 22.57 -5.73
C GLY A 144 -6.75 23.19 -6.72
N VAL A 145 -6.24 23.35 -7.94
CA VAL A 145 -6.97 23.83 -9.10
C VAL A 145 -6.74 22.92 -10.30
N ILE A 146 -7.68 22.85 -11.22
CA ILE A 146 -7.59 21.96 -12.41
C ILE A 146 -6.52 22.36 -13.43
N SER A 147 -5.94 23.56 -13.32
CA SER A 147 -4.89 24.06 -14.19
C SER A 147 -3.47 23.66 -13.77
N GLU A 148 -3.33 22.97 -12.64
CA GLU A 148 -2.05 22.57 -12.06
C GLU A 148 -2.11 21.11 -11.63
N ASP A 149 -0.95 20.45 -11.57
CA ASP A 149 -0.85 19.09 -11.05
C ASP A 149 -1.23 19.05 -9.57
N CYS A 150 -2.02 18.07 -9.20
CA CYS A 150 -2.36 17.84 -7.80
C CYS A 150 -1.46 16.75 -7.22
N ALA A 151 -0.52 17.17 -6.38
CA ALA A 151 0.48 16.29 -5.78
C ALA A 151 0.64 16.55 -4.26
N PRO A 152 -0.37 16.20 -3.44
CA PRO A 152 -0.33 16.46 -1.99
C PRO A 152 0.81 15.67 -1.33
N VAL A 153 1.64 16.37 -0.58
CA VAL A 153 2.87 15.81 0.02
C VAL A 153 2.57 15.10 1.33
N ASN A 154 3.07 13.88 1.44
CA ASN A 154 3.12 13.13 2.69
C ASN A 154 4.19 13.74 3.60
N PRO A 155 3.82 14.32 4.75
CA PRO A 155 4.77 15.01 5.63
C PRO A 155 5.81 14.07 6.27
N LEU A 156 5.53 12.76 6.32
CA LEU A 156 6.45 11.78 6.90
C LEU A 156 7.60 11.43 5.95
N THR A 157 7.37 11.52 4.64
CA THR A 157 8.34 11.06 3.65
C THR A 157 8.85 12.18 2.74
N GLY A 158 8.15 13.31 2.71
CA GLY A 158 8.42 14.42 1.78
C GLY A 158 8.07 14.10 0.32
N GLN A 159 7.39 12.98 0.05
CA GLN A 159 6.97 12.56 -1.28
C GLN A 159 5.45 12.67 -1.44
N PRO A 160 4.92 12.87 -2.66
CA PRO A 160 3.48 12.92 -2.86
C PRO A 160 2.77 11.62 -2.47
N TYR A 161 1.62 11.72 -1.82
CA TYR A 161 0.72 10.58 -1.62
C TYR A 161 0.29 9.97 -2.95
N PHE A 162 0.03 10.83 -3.92
CA PHE A 162 -0.30 10.54 -5.32
C PHE A 162 -0.08 11.81 -6.15
N THR A 163 -0.12 11.65 -7.47
CA THR A 163 -0.10 12.79 -8.40
C THR A 163 -1.20 12.61 -9.44
N LEU A 164 -2.00 13.64 -9.65
CA LEU A 164 -2.94 13.79 -10.76
C LEU A 164 -2.40 14.85 -11.72
N ASP A 165 -2.22 14.47 -12.97
CA ASP A 165 -1.81 15.37 -14.03
C ASP A 165 -2.96 16.33 -14.38
N TYR A 166 -2.70 17.62 -14.46
CA TYR A 166 -3.73 18.63 -14.75
C TYR A 166 -4.43 18.40 -16.11
N ARG A 167 -3.76 17.76 -17.06
CA ARG A 167 -4.32 17.45 -18.40
C ARG A 167 -5.41 16.38 -18.36
N GLY A 168 -5.48 15.62 -17.28
CA GLY A 168 -6.53 14.61 -17.09
C GLY A 168 -7.91 15.19 -16.75
N TRP A 169 -7.98 16.46 -16.34
CA TRP A 169 -9.25 17.07 -15.96
C TRP A 169 -10.11 17.39 -17.20
N GLY A 170 -11.27 16.75 -17.29
CA GLY A 170 -12.31 17.12 -18.25
C GLY A 170 -13.03 18.42 -17.88
N ALA A 171 -13.81 18.96 -18.80
CA ALA A 171 -14.65 20.12 -18.56
C ALA A 171 -15.96 19.75 -17.83
N GLY A 172 -16.62 20.75 -17.24
CA GLY A 172 -17.97 20.58 -16.69
C GLY A 172 -18.02 20.25 -15.19
N TRP A 173 -16.91 20.36 -14.47
CA TRP A 173 -16.93 20.27 -13.00
C TRP A 173 -17.73 21.40 -12.37
N ALA A 174 -18.43 21.10 -11.29
CA ALA A 174 -19.26 22.04 -10.53
C ALA A 174 -19.03 21.85 -9.03
N THR A 175 -19.38 22.87 -8.25
CA THR A 175 -19.36 22.81 -6.80
C THR A 175 -20.10 21.57 -6.28
N GLY A 176 -19.47 20.80 -5.42
CA GLY A 176 -20.02 19.57 -4.83
C GLY A 176 -19.70 18.31 -5.61
N ASN A 177 -19.29 18.40 -6.88
CA ASN A 177 -18.77 17.25 -7.60
C ASN A 177 -17.52 16.71 -6.90
N CYS A 178 -17.27 15.43 -7.06
CA CYS A 178 -16.09 14.81 -6.51
C CYS A 178 -15.50 13.75 -7.44
N LEU A 179 -14.17 13.62 -7.37
CA LEU A 179 -13.42 12.49 -7.90
C LEU A 179 -13.01 11.62 -6.72
N ARG A 180 -13.23 10.32 -6.83
CA ARG A 180 -12.96 9.33 -5.82
C ARG A 180 -12.01 8.26 -6.36
N PHE A 181 -11.08 7.80 -5.53
CA PHE A 181 -10.22 6.65 -5.80
C PHE A 181 -9.56 6.15 -4.52
N ASN A 182 -9.00 4.95 -4.57
CA ASN A 182 -8.25 4.39 -3.47
C ASN A 182 -6.76 4.43 -3.79
N VAL A 183 -5.95 4.82 -2.83
CA VAL A 183 -4.51 4.60 -2.84
C VAL A 183 -4.23 3.31 -2.07
N ILE A 184 -3.62 2.35 -2.73
CA ILE A 184 -3.14 1.12 -2.12
C ILE A 184 -1.64 1.28 -1.94
N GLY A 185 -1.19 1.37 -0.70
CA GLY A 185 0.23 1.41 -0.38
C GLY A 185 0.90 0.09 -0.78
N ALA A 186 2.15 0.14 -1.24
CA ALA A 186 3.00 -1.03 -1.15
C ALA A 186 3.04 -1.39 0.34
N ASN A 187 2.80 -2.67 0.70
CA ASN A 187 2.74 -3.11 2.08
C ASN A 187 4.02 -2.78 2.84
N TYR A 188 4.25 -1.50 3.06
CA TYR A 188 5.07 -1.06 4.16
C TYR A 188 4.19 -1.21 5.40
N PRO A 189 4.59 -2.01 6.35
CA PRO A 189 3.99 -1.90 7.66
C PRO A 189 4.20 -0.44 8.11
N VAL A 190 3.13 0.30 8.12
CA VAL A 190 3.06 1.64 8.71
C VAL A 190 2.96 1.44 10.22
#